data_8434900ed37cff131afbc0e8cf5d8c6a
#
_entry.id   8434900ed37cff131afbc0e8cf5d8c6a
#
_cell.length_a   1.000
_cell.length_b   1.000
_cell.length_c   1.000
_cell.angle_alpha   90.00
_cell.angle_beta   90.00
_cell.angle_gamma   90.00
#
_symmetry.space_group_name_H-M   'P 1'
#
loop_
_entity.id
_entity.type
_entity.pdbx_description
1 polymer ?
#
loop_
_entity_poly.entity_id
_entity_poly.type
_entity_poly.pdbx_seq_one_letter_code
_entity_poly.pdbx_strand_id
1 'polypeptide(L)'
;MKKNSYNATLLLASALVLISSFNALSCFGQEKRVVKQNPKLIIGIAVDQLRSDYIQALQNKLGEKGLKKLMNEGLVYENVTFDLDNIDATAALAVLATGSYPFYNGVTSASVYNQEMIRQQSVFFDKQYIGNSTAGNYSPKALIGTNLADELKAASNNLSKVYSIAPNAEEAILAAGHTADCAIWLDDKTGKWASTTYYRDFPQYVVRQNYDTPLFVDEKKATWTPVYSGGHIDIMPYCKADLLPFSHTFVKDRRIAYPWIKTSPIINKAIVELSKQFIKQGRLGQSGTTDMLQLTLYAGTYQHLSAEESPSELQDIYVRLDQNIEELLSAVDGSVGLHNTIIYLTGTGNTENCVSDLTETVAGEFVGSRCTALLNSYLISLYGQGSWIGSFDNNQIYLNHKTIEQKNLRLADVRHSAAEFVMMFSGVSEVVSADQILHEDNNARLTRLRNSYNKNFGGDLLVELQPGWQFKADDASKPQPQTRHDVAPGPAIIFAPGLVTPKHVTTPIDATEVSPTVAKTIRIRAPSGCKRIPLGFKN
;
A
#
# COMPACT_ATOMS: atom_id res chain seq x y z
N MET A 1 -72.69 57.41 -8.18
CA MET A 1 -71.24 57.35 -7.98
C MET A 1 -70.79 56.44 -6.81
N LYS A 2 -71.54 55.40 -6.37
CA LYS A 2 -71.10 54.52 -5.26
C LYS A 2 -70.79 53.06 -5.67
N LYS A 3 -70.95 52.68 -6.94
CA LYS A 3 -70.72 51.28 -7.39
C LYS A 3 -69.29 50.97 -7.89
N ASN A 4 -68.50 52.01 -8.21
CA ASN A 4 -67.15 51.79 -8.76
C ASN A 4 -66.02 51.71 -7.69
N SER A 5 -66.32 52.10 -6.46
CA SER A 5 -65.31 52.06 -5.36
C SER A 5 -65.14 50.64 -4.77
N TYR A 6 -66.18 49.80 -4.81
CA TYR A 6 -66.11 48.42 -4.26
C TYR A 6 -65.30 47.46 -5.17
N ASN A 7 -65.33 47.68 -6.48
CA ASN A 7 -64.55 46.82 -7.39
C ASN A 7 -63.05 47.16 -7.37
N ALA A 8 -62.68 48.38 -7.09
CA ALA A 8 -61.26 48.76 -6.99
C ALA A 8 -60.60 48.22 -5.69
N THR A 9 -61.35 48.20 -4.57
CA THR A 9 -60.91 47.65 -3.29
C THR A 9 -60.83 46.13 -3.29
N LEU A 10 -61.69 45.44 -4.02
CA LEU A 10 -61.62 43.97 -4.18
C LEU A 10 -60.45 43.57 -5.07
N LEU A 11 -60.19 44.30 -6.15
CA LEU A 11 -59.02 44.08 -7.05
C LEU A 11 -57.70 44.35 -6.33
N LEU A 12 -57.60 45.37 -5.50
CA LEU A 12 -56.40 45.63 -4.65
C LEU A 12 -56.20 44.57 -3.57
N ALA A 13 -57.26 44.08 -2.95
CA ALA A 13 -57.16 43.02 -1.93
C ALA A 13 -56.75 41.67 -2.57
N SER A 14 -57.27 41.32 -3.77
CA SER A 14 -56.84 40.11 -4.50
C SER A 14 -55.44 40.19 -5.03
N ALA A 15 -54.95 41.38 -5.45
CA ALA A 15 -53.55 41.59 -5.84
C ALA A 15 -52.57 41.48 -4.65
N LEU A 16 -52.92 41.97 -3.47
CA LEU A 16 -52.14 41.84 -2.24
C LEU A 16 -52.04 40.38 -1.74
N VAL A 17 -53.10 39.60 -1.88
CA VAL A 17 -53.11 38.16 -1.50
C VAL A 17 -52.29 37.35 -2.51
N LEU A 18 -52.27 37.66 -3.80
CA LEU A 18 -51.45 37.04 -4.81
C LEU A 18 -49.94 37.38 -4.61
N ILE A 19 -49.60 38.61 -4.23
CA ILE A 19 -48.22 39.00 -3.96
C ILE A 19 -47.70 38.35 -2.66
N SER A 20 -48.55 38.22 -1.63
CA SER A 20 -48.15 37.52 -0.39
C SER A 20 -48.01 35.99 -0.59
N SER A 21 -48.81 35.35 -1.45
CA SER A 21 -48.66 33.95 -1.78
C SER A 21 -47.43 33.69 -2.67
N PHE A 22 -47.02 34.62 -3.54
CA PHE A 22 -45.78 34.49 -4.32
C PHE A 22 -44.55 34.68 -3.47
N ASN A 23 -44.55 35.51 -2.41
CA ASN A 23 -43.46 35.65 -1.46
C ASN A 23 -43.37 34.47 -0.48
N ALA A 24 -44.48 33.78 -0.19
CA ALA A 24 -44.47 32.58 0.63
C ALA A 24 -43.99 31.35 -0.12
N LEU A 25 -44.22 31.25 -1.46
CA LEU A 25 -43.68 30.16 -2.29
C LEU A 25 -42.17 30.32 -2.58
N SER A 26 -41.63 31.54 -2.55
CA SER A 26 -40.18 31.73 -2.73
C SER A 26 -39.36 31.49 -1.46
N CYS A 27 -40.00 31.35 -0.28
CA CYS A 27 -39.30 30.99 0.96
C CYS A 27 -39.14 29.48 1.20
N PHE A 28 -39.79 28.61 0.40
CA PHE A 28 -39.66 27.16 0.56
C PHE A 28 -38.64 26.52 -0.40
N GLY A 29 -37.83 27.27 -1.12
CA GLY A 29 -36.95 26.77 -2.16
C GLY A 29 -35.45 27.07 -2.01
N GLN A 30 -35.02 27.72 -0.96
CA GLN A 30 -33.60 27.80 -0.63
C GLN A 30 -33.25 26.73 0.41
N GLU A 31 -33.11 25.46 -0.02
CA GLU A 31 -32.11 24.61 0.65
C GLU A 31 -30.83 25.44 0.69
N LYS A 32 -30.47 25.91 1.89
CA LYS A 32 -29.12 26.42 2.13
C LYS A 32 -28.19 25.34 1.62
N ARG A 33 -27.63 25.52 0.42
CA ARG A 33 -26.45 24.78 0.03
C ARG A 33 -25.43 25.07 1.10
N VAL A 34 -25.37 24.21 2.10
CA VAL A 34 -24.28 24.18 3.07
C VAL A 34 -23.06 23.98 2.19
N VAL A 35 -22.31 25.04 1.98
CA VAL A 35 -20.99 24.94 1.33
C VAL A 35 -20.20 24.05 2.26
N LYS A 36 -20.16 22.75 1.95
CA LYS A 36 -19.40 21.79 2.74
C LYS A 36 -17.96 22.29 2.75
N GLN A 37 -17.49 22.69 3.91
CA GLN A 37 -16.17 23.24 4.11
C GLN A 37 -15.16 22.16 3.69
N ASN A 38 -14.09 22.53 2.98
CA ASN A 38 -13.03 21.59 2.64
C ASN A 38 -12.42 21.02 3.92
N PRO A 39 -12.02 19.75 3.94
CA PRO A 39 -11.35 19.17 5.09
C PRO A 39 -10.05 19.97 5.37
N LYS A 40 -9.71 20.11 6.64
CA LYS A 40 -8.46 20.75 7.05
C LYS A 40 -7.28 19.77 7.02
N LEU A 41 -7.57 18.51 7.31
CA LEU A 41 -6.57 17.45 7.36
C LEU A 41 -7.07 16.20 6.63
N ILE A 42 -6.19 15.57 5.90
CA ILE A 42 -6.37 14.25 5.31
C ILE A 42 -5.36 13.31 5.94
N ILE A 43 -5.82 12.17 6.46
CA ILE A 43 -4.94 11.10 6.92
C ILE A 43 -5.18 9.87 6.06
N GLY A 44 -4.15 9.45 5.33
CA GLY A 44 -4.13 8.18 4.63
C GLY A 44 -3.40 7.15 5.47
N ILE A 45 -4.01 6.00 5.68
CA ILE A 45 -3.43 4.88 6.42
C ILE A 45 -3.44 3.67 5.50
N ALA A 46 -2.29 3.30 4.96
CA ALA A 46 -2.12 2.02 4.32
C ALA A 46 -1.62 1.02 5.38
N VAL A 47 -2.24 -0.15 5.45
CA VAL A 47 -1.84 -1.19 6.40
C VAL A 47 -1.41 -2.41 5.62
N ASP A 48 -0.11 -2.68 5.63
CA ASP A 48 0.41 -3.86 4.96
C ASP A 48 -0.08 -5.14 5.65
N GLN A 49 -0.54 -6.09 4.84
CA GLN A 49 -1.11 -7.37 5.21
C GLN A 49 -2.38 -7.32 6.08
N LEU A 50 -3.08 -6.18 6.14
CA LEU A 50 -4.36 -6.11 6.82
C LEU A 50 -5.42 -6.90 6.03
N ARG A 51 -6.07 -7.83 6.70
CA ARG A 51 -7.11 -8.71 6.14
C ARG A 51 -8.47 -8.41 6.76
N SER A 52 -9.50 -8.43 5.93
CA SER A 52 -10.89 -8.22 6.39
C SER A 52 -11.40 -9.37 7.27
N ASP A 53 -11.05 -10.61 6.94
CA ASP A 53 -11.44 -11.79 7.70
C ASP A 53 -10.82 -11.83 9.11
N TYR A 54 -9.57 -11.39 9.27
CA TYR A 54 -8.94 -11.29 10.59
C TYR A 54 -9.54 -10.19 11.44
N ILE A 55 -9.91 -9.04 10.86
CA ILE A 55 -10.65 -7.99 11.58
C ILE A 55 -11.97 -8.55 12.09
N GLN A 56 -12.69 -9.30 11.27
CA GLN A 56 -13.97 -9.91 11.65
C GLN A 56 -13.78 -10.95 12.76
N ALA A 57 -12.79 -11.84 12.65
CA ALA A 57 -12.51 -12.86 13.65
C ALA A 57 -12.14 -12.26 15.01
N LEU A 58 -11.39 -11.16 15.01
CA LEU A 58 -10.92 -10.49 16.22
C LEU A 58 -11.86 -9.40 16.74
N GLN A 59 -13.05 -9.24 16.14
CA GLN A 59 -13.97 -8.14 16.48
C GLN A 59 -14.23 -7.99 17.97
N ASN A 60 -14.33 -9.10 18.72
CA ASN A 60 -14.57 -9.09 20.16
C ASN A 60 -13.37 -8.61 21.01
N LYS A 61 -12.18 -8.55 20.41
CA LYS A 61 -10.94 -8.10 21.07
C LYS A 61 -10.60 -6.64 20.76
N LEU A 62 -11.23 -6.07 19.72
CA LEU A 62 -11.01 -4.68 19.29
C LEU A 62 -11.83 -3.71 20.14
N GLY A 63 -11.28 -2.53 20.38
CA GLY A 63 -11.93 -1.42 21.09
C GLY A 63 -12.98 -0.71 20.23
N GLU A 64 -13.82 0.10 20.85
CA GLU A 64 -14.92 0.82 20.16
C GLU A 64 -14.44 2.10 19.43
N LYS A 65 -13.23 2.60 19.74
CA LYS A 65 -12.77 3.92 19.28
C LYS A 65 -11.68 3.88 18.21
N GLY A 66 -11.20 2.70 17.87
CA GLY A 66 -10.18 2.44 16.84
C GLY A 66 -10.80 2.05 15.50
N LEU A 67 -10.45 0.85 15.03
CA LEU A 67 -10.95 0.29 13.76
C LEU A 67 -12.48 0.22 13.70
N LYS A 68 -13.12 -0.21 14.80
CA LYS A 68 -14.59 -0.27 14.84
C LYS A 68 -15.25 1.08 14.60
N LYS A 69 -14.69 2.17 15.15
CA LYS A 69 -15.20 3.51 14.89
C LYS A 69 -15.13 3.86 13.41
N LEU A 70 -13.99 3.61 12.78
CA LEU A 70 -13.83 3.87 11.33
C LEU A 70 -14.81 3.04 10.51
N MET A 71 -15.02 1.77 10.88
CA MET A 71 -15.94 0.85 10.18
C MET A 71 -17.40 1.24 10.39
N ASN A 72 -17.82 1.56 11.61
CA ASN A 72 -19.22 1.86 11.93
C ASN A 72 -19.65 3.23 11.40
N GLU A 73 -18.75 4.20 11.35
CA GLU A 73 -19.05 5.58 10.96
C GLU A 73 -18.55 5.93 9.53
N GLY A 74 -17.88 5.00 8.86
CA GLY A 74 -17.30 5.17 7.52
C GLY A 74 -18.04 4.43 6.41
N LEU A 75 -17.61 4.68 5.18
CA LEU A 75 -17.93 3.87 4.01
C LEU A 75 -16.87 2.77 3.90
N VAL A 76 -17.28 1.52 4.03
CA VAL A 76 -16.41 0.34 4.10
C VAL A 76 -16.62 -0.52 2.87
N TYR A 77 -15.55 -0.76 2.14
CA TYR A 77 -15.44 -1.82 1.13
C TYR A 77 -14.66 -2.96 1.75
N GLU A 78 -15.31 -4.10 1.97
CA GLU A 78 -14.72 -5.21 2.73
C GLU A 78 -13.73 -6.04 1.90
N ASN A 79 -13.90 -6.05 0.57
CA ASN A 79 -13.19 -6.94 -0.32
C ASN A 79 -12.47 -6.16 -1.44
N VAL A 80 -11.29 -5.63 -1.13
CA VAL A 80 -10.42 -5.01 -2.14
C VAL A 80 -9.53 -6.09 -2.74
N THR A 81 -9.63 -6.29 -4.05
CA THR A 81 -8.89 -7.31 -4.79
C THR A 81 -7.89 -6.68 -5.74
N PHE A 82 -6.82 -7.41 -6.03
CA PHE A 82 -5.77 -6.99 -6.95
C PHE A 82 -5.72 -7.95 -8.14
N ASP A 83 -5.88 -7.43 -9.36
CA ASP A 83 -5.70 -8.20 -10.59
C ASP A 83 -4.21 -8.26 -10.96
N LEU A 84 -3.42 -8.83 -10.05
CA LEU A 84 -1.98 -9.04 -10.17
C LEU A 84 -1.67 -10.54 -10.10
N ASP A 85 -0.69 -10.98 -10.86
CA ASP A 85 -0.23 -12.37 -10.84
C ASP A 85 0.59 -12.67 -9.59
N ASN A 86 1.52 -11.81 -9.27
CA ASN A 86 2.33 -11.85 -8.07
C ASN A 86 2.17 -10.54 -7.31
N ILE A 87 1.78 -10.62 -6.04
CA ILE A 87 1.55 -9.44 -5.21
C ILE A 87 2.69 -9.31 -4.20
N ASP A 88 3.57 -8.35 -4.46
CA ASP A 88 4.49 -7.78 -3.49
C ASP A 88 3.78 -6.65 -2.72
N ALA A 89 4.08 -6.49 -1.44
CA ALA A 89 3.49 -5.43 -0.62
C ALA A 89 3.70 -4.03 -1.22
N THR A 90 4.86 -3.77 -1.78
CA THR A 90 5.21 -2.50 -2.42
C THR A 90 4.39 -2.27 -3.69
N ALA A 91 4.17 -3.33 -4.51
CA ALA A 91 3.29 -3.26 -5.66
C ALA A 91 1.84 -2.96 -5.27
N ALA A 92 1.32 -3.64 -4.24
CA ALA A 92 -0.03 -3.41 -3.73
C ALA A 92 -0.21 -1.97 -3.23
N LEU A 93 0.75 -1.46 -2.44
CA LEU A 93 0.75 -0.07 -1.98
C LEU A 93 0.84 0.92 -3.14
N ALA A 94 1.63 0.63 -4.19
CA ALA A 94 1.71 1.47 -5.38
C ALA A 94 0.37 1.53 -6.13
N VAL A 95 -0.34 0.40 -6.24
CA VAL A 95 -1.69 0.36 -6.82
C VAL A 95 -2.67 1.21 -6.01
N LEU A 96 -2.67 1.05 -4.69
CA LEU A 96 -3.54 1.81 -3.79
C LEU A 96 -3.25 3.32 -3.80
N ALA A 97 -1.98 3.73 -3.95
CA ALA A 97 -1.59 5.13 -3.98
C ALA A 97 -1.87 5.82 -5.32
N THR A 98 -1.71 5.09 -6.44
CA THR A 98 -1.79 5.66 -7.80
C THR A 98 -3.08 5.32 -8.55
N GLY A 99 -3.86 4.32 -8.11
CA GLY A 99 -5.02 3.80 -8.86
C GLY A 99 -4.64 3.15 -10.19
N SER A 100 -3.42 2.64 -10.32
CA SER A 100 -2.93 1.99 -11.54
C SER A 100 -1.99 0.83 -11.22
N TYR A 101 -1.97 -0.19 -12.07
CA TYR A 101 -1.12 -1.36 -11.91
C TYR A 101 0.36 -1.09 -12.24
N PRO A 102 1.30 -1.94 -11.77
CA PRO A 102 2.75 -1.82 -11.98
C PRO A 102 3.17 -1.53 -13.42
N PHE A 103 2.52 -2.11 -14.41
CA PHE A 103 2.77 -1.83 -15.82
C PHE A 103 2.65 -0.34 -16.18
N TYR A 104 1.81 0.40 -15.45
CA TYR A 104 1.57 1.83 -15.66
C TYR A 104 2.27 2.70 -14.63
N ASN A 105 2.35 2.25 -13.37
CA ASN A 105 2.97 3.02 -12.30
C ASN A 105 4.47 2.75 -12.10
N GLY A 106 5.02 1.69 -12.73
CA GLY A 106 6.45 1.38 -12.73
C GLY A 106 6.97 0.64 -11.49
N VAL A 107 6.13 0.28 -10.52
CA VAL A 107 6.57 -0.32 -9.25
C VAL A 107 5.99 -1.71 -9.08
N THR A 108 6.84 -2.73 -9.22
CA THR A 108 6.46 -4.16 -9.10
C THR A 108 6.85 -4.78 -7.77
N SER A 109 7.88 -4.26 -7.13
CA SER A 109 8.42 -4.78 -5.87
C SER A 109 9.35 -3.76 -5.21
N ALA A 110 9.71 -3.98 -3.95
CA ALA A 110 10.67 -3.13 -3.22
C ALA A 110 12.07 -3.19 -3.86
N SER A 111 12.46 -4.37 -4.35
CA SER A 111 13.77 -4.61 -4.97
C SER A 111 13.61 -5.10 -6.40
N VAL A 112 14.43 -4.58 -7.29
CA VAL A 112 14.44 -4.94 -8.71
C VAL A 112 15.85 -5.30 -9.17
N TYR A 113 15.95 -6.23 -10.14
CA TYR A 113 17.22 -6.52 -10.78
C TYR A 113 17.51 -5.47 -11.87
N ASN A 114 18.61 -4.75 -11.71
CA ASN A 114 19.07 -3.80 -12.70
C ASN A 114 20.05 -4.47 -13.65
N GLN A 115 19.65 -4.70 -14.89
CA GLN A 115 20.47 -5.38 -15.92
C GLN A 115 21.70 -4.56 -16.32
N GLU A 116 21.65 -3.24 -16.29
CA GLU A 116 22.80 -2.39 -16.61
C GLU A 116 23.89 -2.47 -15.55
N MET A 117 23.47 -2.48 -14.27
CA MET A 117 24.37 -2.53 -13.11
C MET A 117 24.66 -3.97 -12.65
N ILE A 118 23.98 -4.95 -13.21
CA ILE A 118 24.13 -6.39 -12.89
C ILE A 118 23.99 -6.64 -11.38
N ARG A 119 22.97 -6.07 -10.77
CA ARG A 119 22.74 -6.21 -9.33
C ARG A 119 21.28 -5.97 -8.93
N GLN A 120 20.92 -6.52 -7.78
CA GLN A 120 19.71 -6.14 -7.06
C GLN A 120 19.86 -4.74 -6.44
N GLN A 121 18.81 -3.95 -6.52
CA GLN A 121 18.73 -2.62 -5.90
C GLN A 121 17.30 -2.28 -5.54
N SER A 122 17.11 -1.31 -4.61
CA SER A 122 15.80 -0.72 -4.38
C SER A 122 15.23 -0.18 -5.70
N VAL A 123 13.92 -0.36 -5.90
CA VAL A 123 13.22 0.23 -7.06
C VAL A 123 13.37 1.75 -7.10
N PHE A 124 13.52 2.40 -5.94
CA PHE A 124 13.72 3.84 -5.79
C PHE A 124 15.18 4.28 -5.68
N PHE A 125 16.13 3.38 -5.95
CA PHE A 125 17.54 3.76 -5.93
C PHE A 125 17.83 4.89 -6.93
N ASP A 126 18.41 5.99 -6.42
CA ASP A 126 18.83 7.14 -7.24
C ASP A 126 20.12 7.75 -6.68
N LYS A 127 21.21 7.57 -7.39
CA LYS A 127 22.54 8.08 -7.01
C LYS A 127 22.66 9.60 -6.96
N GLN A 128 21.67 10.34 -7.47
CA GLN A 128 21.68 11.80 -7.48
C GLN A 128 21.39 12.39 -6.10
N TYR A 129 20.76 11.62 -5.22
CA TYR A 129 20.36 12.09 -3.90
C TYR A 129 21.11 11.34 -2.81
N ILE A 130 21.34 12.02 -1.70
CA ILE A 130 22.09 11.48 -0.55
C ILE A 130 21.11 11.19 0.58
N GLY A 131 21.35 10.09 1.29
CA GLY A 131 20.59 9.73 2.47
C GLY A 131 20.76 10.72 3.61
N ASN A 132 19.66 11.04 4.29
CA ASN A 132 19.65 11.77 5.56
C ASN A 132 19.33 10.76 6.67
N SER A 133 20.28 10.52 7.58
CA SER A 133 20.24 9.49 8.63
C SER A 133 20.21 8.04 8.11
N THR A 134 20.52 7.82 6.85
CA THR A 134 20.64 6.52 6.20
C THR A 134 21.79 6.54 5.18
N ALA A 135 22.28 5.35 4.81
CA ALA A 135 23.22 5.20 3.70
C ALA A 135 22.51 5.03 2.34
N GLY A 136 21.17 4.92 2.33
CA GLY A 136 20.39 4.72 1.13
C GLY A 136 20.21 6.00 0.32
N ASN A 137 20.31 5.89 -0.99
CA ASN A 137 20.14 6.97 -1.95
C ASN A 137 18.86 6.72 -2.73
N TYR A 138 17.80 7.49 -2.45
CA TYR A 138 16.47 7.22 -2.99
C TYR A 138 15.79 8.48 -3.51
N SER A 139 14.96 8.30 -4.54
CA SER A 139 13.99 9.29 -5.04
C SER A 139 12.77 8.58 -5.63
N PRO A 140 11.63 9.25 -5.80
CA PRO A 140 10.45 8.65 -6.43
C PRO A 140 10.56 8.46 -7.95
N LYS A 141 11.75 8.57 -8.55
CA LYS A 141 11.98 8.55 -10.01
C LYS A 141 11.36 7.34 -10.72
N ALA A 142 11.31 6.19 -10.06
CA ALA A 142 10.72 4.97 -10.64
C ALA A 142 9.18 4.99 -10.65
N LEU A 143 8.56 5.81 -9.81
CA LEU A 143 7.11 5.97 -9.80
C LEU A 143 6.68 6.76 -11.03
N ILE A 144 5.90 6.14 -11.91
CA ILE A 144 5.37 6.77 -13.11
C ILE A 144 3.99 7.37 -12.81
N GLY A 145 3.83 8.65 -13.12
CA GLY A 145 2.59 9.38 -12.84
C GLY A 145 2.51 9.92 -11.42
N THR A 146 1.36 10.43 -11.06
CA THR A 146 1.09 11.08 -9.77
C THR A 146 0.40 10.12 -8.80
N ASN A 147 0.50 10.42 -7.51
CA ASN A 147 -0.30 9.81 -6.46
C ASN A 147 -1.28 10.83 -5.83
N LEU A 148 -2.03 10.44 -4.79
CA LEU A 148 -2.97 11.35 -4.11
C LEU A 148 -2.28 12.56 -3.46
N ALA A 149 -1.07 12.40 -2.97
CA ALA A 149 -0.30 13.48 -2.35
C ALA A 149 0.14 14.53 -3.39
N ASP A 150 0.59 14.08 -4.56
CA ASP A 150 0.95 14.94 -5.67
C ASP A 150 -0.26 15.76 -6.17
N GLU A 151 -1.41 15.12 -6.30
CA GLU A 151 -2.64 15.79 -6.74
C GLU A 151 -3.14 16.81 -5.72
N LEU A 152 -2.99 16.55 -4.42
CA LEU A 152 -3.30 17.54 -3.38
C LEU A 152 -2.35 18.73 -3.42
N LYS A 153 -1.05 18.50 -3.60
CA LYS A 153 -0.06 19.58 -3.78
C LYS A 153 -0.39 20.44 -5.01
N ALA A 154 -0.73 19.79 -6.12
CA ALA A 154 -1.14 20.50 -7.34
C ALA A 154 -2.43 21.31 -7.11
N ALA A 155 -3.46 20.74 -6.47
CA ALA A 155 -4.72 21.41 -6.18
C ALA A 155 -4.57 22.62 -5.24
N SER A 156 -3.56 22.62 -4.38
CA SER A 156 -3.28 23.69 -3.42
C SER A 156 -2.19 24.68 -3.89
N ASN A 157 -1.72 24.60 -5.13
CA ASN A 157 -0.57 25.36 -5.62
C ASN A 157 0.68 25.20 -4.71
N ASN A 158 0.95 23.97 -4.25
CA ASN A 158 2.03 23.60 -3.33
C ASN A 158 1.95 24.22 -1.92
N LEU A 159 0.82 24.76 -1.52
CA LEU A 159 0.65 25.37 -0.18
C LEU A 159 0.35 24.33 0.90
N SER A 160 -0.26 23.20 0.54
CA SER A 160 -0.53 22.08 1.48
C SER A 160 0.77 21.52 2.03
N LYS A 161 0.79 21.19 3.32
CA LYS A 161 1.85 20.39 3.92
C LYS A 161 1.53 18.91 3.70
N VAL A 162 2.48 18.16 3.17
CA VAL A 162 2.32 16.74 2.87
C VAL A 162 3.52 15.96 3.40
N TYR A 163 3.25 14.99 4.27
CA TYR A 163 4.28 14.14 4.86
C TYR A 163 3.86 12.66 4.76
N SER A 164 4.84 11.78 4.66
CA SER A 164 4.63 10.35 4.79
C SER A 164 5.57 9.75 5.85
N ILE A 165 5.06 8.76 6.60
CA ILE A 165 5.82 8.02 7.61
C ILE A 165 5.51 6.53 7.43
N ALA A 166 6.56 5.73 7.26
CA ALA A 166 6.42 4.29 7.00
C ALA A 166 7.54 3.47 7.66
N PRO A 167 7.39 2.16 7.77
CA PRO A 167 8.48 1.27 8.19
C PRO A 167 9.68 1.33 7.24
N ASN A 168 9.45 1.30 5.93
CA ASN A 168 10.47 1.15 4.89
C ASN A 168 10.54 2.35 3.96
N ALA A 169 11.68 2.54 3.30
CA ALA A 169 11.91 3.67 2.39
C ALA A 169 10.93 3.65 1.21
N GLU A 170 10.74 2.48 0.61
CA GLU A 170 9.90 2.29 -0.56
C GLU A 170 8.45 2.68 -0.28
N GLU A 171 7.91 2.27 0.86
CA GLU A 171 6.56 2.59 1.31
C GLU A 171 6.39 4.09 1.59
N ALA A 172 7.37 4.70 2.28
CA ALA A 172 7.34 6.13 2.56
C ALA A 172 7.37 6.97 1.29
N ILE A 173 8.22 6.61 0.33
CA ILE A 173 8.37 7.30 -0.95
C ILE A 173 7.12 7.13 -1.82
N LEU A 174 6.52 5.93 -1.87
CA LEU A 174 5.26 5.67 -2.57
C LEU A 174 4.13 6.55 -2.04
N ALA A 175 4.00 6.64 -0.72
CA ALA A 175 2.96 7.44 -0.09
C ALA A 175 3.20 8.94 -0.25
N ALA A 176 4.47 9.39 -0.23
CA ALA A 176 4.87 10.78 -0.44
C ALA A 176 4.68 11.25 -1.88
N GLY A 177 4.98 10.39 -2.86
CA GLY A 177 5.04 10.79 -4.26
C GLY A 177 6.20 11.75 -4.56
N HIS A 178 6.02 12.57 -5.61
CA HIS A 178 7.07 13.44 -6.13
C HIS A 178 7.16 14.79 -5.43
N THR A 179 6.07 15.25 -4.82
CA THR A 179 5.95 16.68 -4.41
C THR A 179 5.74 16.88 -2.92
N ALA A 180 5.70 15.79 -2.12
CA ALA A 180 5.59 15.88 -0.67
C ALA A 180 6.73 16.69 -0.04
N ASP A 181 6.49 17.24 1.14
CA ASP A 181 7.50 17.99 1.89
C ASP A 181 8.58 17.05 2.46
N CYS A 182 8.19 15.86 2.95
CA CYS A 182 9.14 14.86 3.41
C CYS A 182 8.55 13.45 3.41
N ALA A 183 9.36 12.45 3.00
CA ALA A 183 9.11 11.02 3.20
C ALA A 183 10.03 10.52 4.30
N ILE A 184 9.50 9.79 5.28
CA ILE A 184 10.21 9.41 6.50
C ILE A 184 10.03 7.92 6.76
N TRP A 185 11.13 7.22 7.03
CA TRP A 185 11.12 5.80 7.35
C TRP A 185 12.12 5.45 8.45
N LEU A 186 12.02 4.25 9.00
CA LEU A 186 12.99 3.73 9.97
C LEU A 186 14.16 3.08 9.23
N ASP A 187 15.38 3.56 9.47
CA ASP A 187 16.59 2.98 8.89
C ASP A 187 17.01 1.71 9.62
N ASP A 188 17.23 0.61 8.87
CA ASP A 188 17.56 -0.72 9.43
C ASP A 188 18.90 -0.81 10.13
N LYS A 189 19.83 0.11 9.85
CA LYS A 189 21.18 0.08 10.40
C LYS A 189 21.32 0.95 11.63
N THR A 190 20.65 2.10 11.61
CA THR A 190 20.80 3.11 12.66
C THR A 190 19.65 3.15 13.64
N GLY A 191 18.45 2.65 13.25
CA GLY A 191 17.21 2.77 14.01
C GLY A 191 16.74 4.21 14.15
N LYS A 192 17.19 5.09 13.28
CA LYS A 192 16.78 6.49 13.21
C LYS A 192 15.72 6.68 12.14
N TRP A 193 14.90 7.68 12.32
CA TRP A 193 14.06 8.19 11.26
C TRP A 193 14.92 8.79 10.15
N ALA A 194 14.73 8.32 8.95
CA ALA A 194 15.56 8.61 7.79
C ALA A 194 14.75 9.23 6.65
N SER A 195 15.45 9.92 5.76
CA SER A 195 14.94 10.48 4.50
C SER A 195 16.08 10.62 3.49
N THR A 196 15.87 11.35 2.41
CA THR A 196 16.92 11.74 1.45
C THR A 196 16.84 13.21 1.10
N THR A 197 17.91 13.72 0.49
CA THR A 197 17.99 15.10 0.00
C THR A 197 17.06 15.40 -1.19
N TYR A 198 16.32 14.42 -1.69
CA TYR A 198 15.22 14.65 -2.63
C TYR A 198 14.09 15.47 -1.99
N TYR A 199 13.76 15.14 -0.74
CA TYR A 199 12.76 15.84 0.06
C TYR A 199 13.39 16.98 0.87
N ARG A 200 12.55 17.80 1.50
CA ARG A 200 13.02 18.84 2.42
C ARG A 200 13.65 18.25 3.66
N ASP A 201 14.44 19.06 4.36
CA ASP A 201 15.02 18.67 5.64
C ASP A 201 13.97 18.30 6.68
N PHE A 202 14.36 17.47 7.62
CA PHE A 202 13.51 17.08 8.74
C PHE A 202 13.01 18.30 9.53
N PRO A 203 11.73 18.31 9.94
CA PRO A 203 11.28 19.18 11.00
C PRO A 203 12.10 18.96 12.29
N GLN A 204 12.35 20.05 13.06
CA GLN A 204 13.17 20.02 14.27
C GLN A 204 12.77 18.93 15.28
N TYR A 205 11.47 18.62 15.40
CA TYR A 205 11.00 17.59 16.33
C TYR A 205 11.40 16.17 15.89
N VAL A 206 11.57 15.90 14.59
CA VAL A 206 12.11 14.63 14.09
C VAL A 206 13.59 14.52 14.41
N VAL A 207 14.34 15.62 14.21
CA VAL A 207 15.76 15.68 14.59
C VAL A 207 15.96 15.40 16.07
N ARG A 208 15.15 16.04 16.93
CA ARG A 208 15.18 15.79 18.39
C ARG A 208 14.87 14.34 18.72
N GLN A 209 13.85 13.75 18.10
CA GLN A 209 13.51 12.35 18.34
C GLN A 209 14.65 11.41 17.97
N ASN A 210 15.39 11.67 16.89
CA ASN A 210 16.54 10.87 16.49
C ASN A 210 17.72 10.93 17.47
N TYR A 211 17.86 12.03 18.23
CA TYR A 211 19.00 12.25 19.14
C TYR A 211 18.64 12.14 20.61
N ASP A 212 17.48 12.69 21.03
CA ASP A 212 17.09 12.75 22.43
C ASP A 212 16.32 11.50 22.86
N THR A 213 15.46 10.97 21.97
CA THR A 213 14.60 9.80 22.24
C THR A 213 14.59 8.83 21.06
N PRO A 214 15.74 8.27 20.67
CA PRO A 214 15.78 7.26 19.62
C PRO A 214 14.87 6.07 19.99
N LEU A 215 14.44 5.31 19.00
CA LEU A 215 13.55 4.16 19.21
C LEU A 215 14.10 3.17 20.24
N PHE A 216 15.44 3.07 20.32
CA PHE A 216 16.18 2.34 21.35
C PHE A 216 17.21 3.27 22.00
N VAL A 217 17.01 3.61 23.25
CA VAL A 217 18.06 4.15 24.11
C VAL A 217 19.00 3.02 24.48
N ASP A 218 20.31 3.27 24.48
CA ASP A 218 21.43 2.31 24.45
C ASP A 218 21.40 1.10 25.40
N GLU A 219 20.58 1.09 26.43
CA GLU A 219 20.53 0.02 27.43
C GLU A 219 19.13 -0.52 27.71
N LYS A 220 18.09 0.02 27.09
CA LYS A 220 16.72 -0.46 27.33
C LYS A 220 16.34 -1.50 26.27
N LYS A 221 16.15 -2.71 26.71
CA LYS A 221 15.53 -3.78 25.94
C LYS A 221 14.07 -3.41 25.69
N ALA A 222 13.66 -3.26 24.43
CA ALA A 222 12.23 -3.24 24.13
C ALA A 222 11.71 -4.67 24.26
N THR A 223 10.69 -4.87 25.07
CA THR A 223 10.07 -6.19 25.24
C THR A 223 8.62 -6.12 24.77
N TRP A 224 8.26 -7.06 23.93
CA TRP A 224 6.90 -7.24 23.45
C TRP A 224 6.30 -8.50 24.05
N THR A 225 5.26 -8.33 24.85
CA THR A 225 4.44 -9.38 25.45
C THR A 225 2.98 -9.17 25.02
N PRO A 226 2.15 -10.21 24.96
CA PRO A 226 0.76 -10.07 24.53
C PRO A 226 -0.06 -9.22 25.48
N VAL A 227 -1.02 -8.46 24.93
CA VAL A 227 -2.03 -7.72 25.71
C VAL A 227 -2.96 -8.69 26.43
N TYR A 228 -3.33 -9.77 25.77
CA TYR A 228 -4.15 -10.84 26.33
C TYR A 228 -3.29 -12.09 26.51
N SER A 229 -3.07 -12.50 27.75
CA SER A 229 -2.35 -13.74 28.10
C SER A 229 -3.34 -14.84 28.46
N GLY A 230 -3.31 -15.92 27.70
CA GLY A 230 -4.13 -17.12 27.90
C GLY A 230 -5.55 -17.03 27.30
N GLY A 231 -6.10 -18.19 27.05
CA GLY A 231 -7.42 -18.41 26.44
C GLY A 231 -7.30 -19.13 25.09
N HIS A 232 -8.44 -19.66 24.63
CA HIS A 232 -8.53 -20.13 23.25
C HIS A 232 -8.56 -18.94 22.31
N ILE A 233 -7.92 -19.06 21.17
CA ILE A 233 -8.21 -18.20 20.04
C ILE A 233 -9.62 -18.56 19.59
N ASP A 234 -10.56 -17.64 19.82
CA ASP A 234 -11.79 -17.67 19.07
C ASP A 234 -11.46 -17.34 17.62
N ILE A 235 -10.96 -18.37 16.96
CA ILE A 235 -10.99 -18.54 15.52
C ILE A 235 -10.44 -17.35 14.75
N MET A 236 -9.11 -17.21 14.71
CA MET A 236 -8.50 -16.63 13.50
C MET A 236 -8.85 -17.59 12.35
N PRO A 237 -9.40 -17.13 11.22
CA PRO A 237 -9.65 -17.99 10.08
C PRO A 237 -8.35 -18.75 9.74
N TYR A 238 -8.45 -20.06 9.58
CA TYR A 238 -7.34 -20.95 9.24
C TYR A 238 -6.29 -21.23 10.33
N CYS A 239 -6.48 -20.79 11.56
CA CYS A 239 -5.55 -21.04 12.65
C CYS A 239 -6.24 -21.80 13.77
N LYS A 240 -5.83 -23.05 14.01
CA LYS A 240 -6.35 -23.96 15.06
C LYS A 240 -5.34 -24.10 16.20
N ALA A 241 -4.67 -23.06 16.63
CA ALA A 241 -3.67 -23.16 17.67
C ALA A 241 -4.14 -22.51 18.98
N ASP A 242 -3.68 -23.05 20.10
CA ASP A 242 -3.84 -22.41 21.40
C ASP A 242 -2.95 -21.15 21.47
N LEU A 243 -3.51 -20.06 22.07
CA LEU A 243 -2.72 -18.86 22.34
C LEU A 243 -1.68 -19.16 23.42
N LEU A 244 -0.44 -19.22 23.02
CA LEU A 244 0.67 -19.36 23.94
C LEU A 244 1.18 -17.99 24.40
N PRO A 245 1.55 -17.85 25.69
CA PRO A 245 2.23 -16.64 26.14
C PRO A 245 3.60 -16.54 25.44
N PHE A 246 3.95 -15.35 24.99
CA PHE A 246 5.24 -15.07 24.38
C PHE A 246 5.91 -13.85 25.00
N SER A 247 7.22 -13.74 24.84
CA SER A 247 8.00 -12.56 25.21
C SER A 247 9.15 -12.38 24.26
N HIS A 248 9.07 -11.39 23.39
CA HIS A 248 10.14 -11.02 22.47
C HIS A 248 10.89 -9.83 23.03
N THR A 249 12.19 -9.98 23.22
CA THR A 249 13.08 -8.91 23.68
C THR A 249 14.02 -8.50 22.55
N PHE A 250 13.89 -7.26 22.10
CA PHE A 250 14.73 -6.70 21.06
C PHE A 250 16.01 -6.12 21.69
N VAL A 251 17.10 -6.83 21.48
CA VAL A 251 18.43 -6.38 21.92
C VAL A 251 19.09 -5.65 20.77
N LYS A 252 19.84 -4.59 21.06
CA LYS A 252 20.58 -3.80 20.08
C LYS A 252 21.71 -4.60 19.40
N ASP A 253 21.40 -5.75 18.82
CA ASP A 253 22.25 -6.33 17.80
C ASP A 253 21.91 -5.65 16.47
N ARG A 254 22.81 -4.75 16.05
CA ARG A 254 22.63 -3.80 14.96
C ARG A 254 22.24 -4.42 13.61
N ARG A 255 22.30 -5.74 13.46
CA ARG A 255 22.02 -6.41 12.18
C ARG A 255 20.62 -6.98 12.07
N ILE A 256 19.97 -7.30 13.17
CA ILE A 256 18.75 -8.12 13.17
C ILE A 256 17.57 -7.42 13.85
N ALA A 257 17.82 -6.53 14.82
CA ALA A 257 16.78 -5.97 15.66
C ALA A 257 15.76 -5.11 14.90
N TYR A 258 16.21 -4.22 14.01
CA TYR A 258 15.32 -3.29 13.34
C TYR A 258 14.43 -3.94 12.27
N PRO A 259 14.90 -4.86 11.42
CA PRO A 259 14.03 -5.64 10.56
C PRO A 259 12.92 -6.38 11.32
N TRP A 260 13.23 -6.99 12.46
CA TRP A 260 12.23 -7.69 13.27
C TRP A 260 11.25 -6.75 13.96
N ILE A 261 11.67 -5.55 14.33
CA ILE A 261 10.77 -4.53 14.87
C ILE A 261 9.75 -4.09 13.83
N LYS A 262 10.14 -4.01 12.55
CA LYS A 262 9.23 -3.63 11.47
C LYS A 262 8.09 -4.63 11.24
N THR A 263 8.27 -5.87 11.67
CA THR A 263 7.23 -6.91 11.68
C THR A 263 6.54 -7.08 13.03
N SER A 264 6.71 -6.13 13.95
CA SER A 264 6.11 -6.14 15.29
C SER A 264 5.22 -4.91 15.51
N PRO A 265 4.35 -4.89 16.53
CA PRO A 265 3.51 -3.73 16.84
C PRO A 265 4.31 -2.48 17.28
N ILE A 266 5.59 -2.65 17.59
CA ILE A 266 6.45 -1.55 18.04
C ILE A 266 6.62 -0.51 16.95
N ILE A 267 6.73 -0.93 15.68
CA ILE A 267 6.84 0.02 14.57
C ILE A 267 5.57 0.85 14.40
N ASN A 268 4.39 0.22 14.51
CA ASN A 268 3.11 0.93 14.42
C ASN A 268 2.99 2.00 15.51
N LYS A 269 3.36 1.64 16.73
CA LYS A 269 3.41 2.58 17.85
C LYS A 269 4.36 3.73 17.59
N ALA A 270 5.55 3.46 17.09
CA ALA A 270 6.55 4.48 16.77
C ALA A 270 6.08 5.46 15.69
N ILE A 271 5.44 4.93 14.63
CA ILE A 271 4.85 5.74 13.55
C ILE A 271 3.73 6.62 14.09
N VAL A 272 2.83 6.09 14.91
CA VAL A 272 1.73 6.86 15.49
C VAL A 272 2.26 7.95 16.46
N GLU A 273 3.25 7.65 17.29
CA GLU A 273 3.87 8.65 18.17
C GLU A 273 4.52 9.78 17.38
N LEU A 274 5.23 9.46 16.30
CA LEU A 274 5.79 10.48 15.40
C LEU A 274 4.67 11.28 14.72
N SER A 275 3.61 10.63 14.26
CA SER A 275 2.44 11.26 13.63
C SER A 275 1.77 12.28 14.56
N LYS A 276 1.65 11.96 15.85
CA LYS A 276 1.11 12.88 16.88
C LYS A 276 1.97 14.15 16.99
N GLN A 277 3.30 14.04 16.79
CA GLN A 277 4.17 15.22 16.78
C GLN A 277 3.94 16.07 15.51
N PHE A 278 3.75 15.45 14.33
CA PHE A 278 3.40 16.18 13.12
C PHE A 278 2.07 16.93 13.25
N ILE A 279 1.06 16.30 13.85
CA ILE A 279 -0.24 16.92 14.08
C ILE A 279 -0.11 18.08 15.08
N LYS A 280 0.55 17.88 16.21
CA LYS A 280 0.63 18.86 17.31
C LYS A 280 1.68 19.94 17.05
N GLN A 281 2.95 19.56 16.86
CA GLN A 281 4.06 20.51 16.71
C GLN A 281 4.16 21.03 15.28
N GLY A 282 3.90 20.19 14.27
CA GLY A 282 3.84 20.55 12.86
C GLY A 282 2.60 21.36 12.49
N ARG A 283 1.60 21.41 13.39
CA ARG A 283 0.32 22.15 13.22
C ARG A 283 -0.38 21.76 11.91
N LEU A 284 -0.43 20.45 11.61
CA LEU A 284 -1.15 19.96 10.43
C LEU A 284 -2.64 20.24 10.56
N GLY A 285 -3.27 20.63 9.44
CA GLY A 285 -4.68 21.01 9.40
C GLY A 285 -4.98 22.38 9.99
N GLN A 286 -3.97 23.22 10.29
CA GLN A 286 -4.11 24.55 10.86
C GLN A 286 -3.57 25.67 9.95
N SER A 287 -3.16 25.34 8.71
CA SER A 287 -2.48 26.25 7.79
C SER A 287 -3.43 27.07 6.90
N GLY A 288 -4.73 26.87 6.95
CA GLY A 288 -5.69 27.50 6.04
C GLY A 288 -5.88 26.76 4.71
N THR A 289 -4.99 25.83 4.37
CA THR A 289 -5.11 24.84 3.28
C THR A 289 -5.32 23.45 3.85
N THR A 290 -5.78 22.53 3.02
CA THR A 290 -5.88 21.11 3.41
C THR A 290 -4.49 20.50 3.47
N ASP A 291 -4.06 20.00 4.62
CA ASP A 291 -2.79 19.28 4.77
C ASP A 291 -3.01 17.76 4.70
N MET A 292 -1.96 16.98 4.44
CA MET A 292 -2.02 15.51 4.36
C MET A 292 -0.90 14.84 5.13
N LEU A 293 -1.27 13.78 5.84
CA LEU A 293 -0.33 12.86 6.49
C LEU A 293 -0.62 11.44 6.01
N GLN A 294 0.36 10.82 5.38
CA GLN A 294 0.30 9.45 4.88
C GLN A 294 1.06 8.53 5.82
N LEU A 295 0.46 7.45 6.22
CA LEU A 295 1.03 6.47 7.12
C LEU A 295 1.00 5.09 6.48
N THR A 296 2.09 4.33 6.62
CA THR A 296 2.08 2.90 6.37
C THR A 296 2.29 2.18 7.70
N LEU A 297 1.37 1.28 8.04
CA LEU A 297 1.40 0.45 9.24
C LEU A 297 1.52 -1.02 8.82
N TYR A 298 1.80 -1.89 9.76
CA TYR A 298 1.99 -3.31 9.55
C TYR A 298 0.98 -4.15 10.34
N ALA A 299 0.37 -5.14 9.68
CA ALA A 299 -0.57 -6.09 10.28
C ALA A 299 -0.27 -7.56 9.89
N GLY A 300 0.90 -7.82 9.33
CA GLY A 300 1.35 -9.17 8.96
C GLY A 300 1.88 -9.98 10.12
N THR A 301 2.42 -11.15 9.82
CA THR A 301 2.99 -12.06 10.80
C THR A 301 4.38 -11.62 11.26
N TYR A 302 4.71 -11.95 12.51
CA TYR A 302 6.02 -11.62 13.08
C TYR A 302 7.12 -12.42 12.39
N GLN A 303 8.19 -11.75 11.98
CA GLN A 303 9.33 -12.35 11.24
C GLN A 303 8.94 -13.11 9.98
N HIS A 304 7.77 -12.81 9.41
CA HIS A 304 7.23 -13.52 8.25
C HIS A 304 7.02 -15.03 8.48
N LEU A 305 6.82 -15.43 9.73
CA LEU A 305 6.38 -16.79 10.09
C LEU A 305 4.96 -17.01 9.57
N SER A 306 4.55 -18.27 9.46
CA SER A 306 3.15 -18.54 9.11
C SER A 306 2.20 -18.15 10.26
N ALA A 307 0.93 -17.92 9.94
CA ALA A 307 -0.08 -17.64 10.97
C ALA A 307 -0.25 -18.78 11.97
N GLU A 308 0.07 -20.01 11.57
CA GLU A 308 0.06 -21.20 12.44
C GLU A 308 1.25 -21.25 13.40
N GLU A 309 2.41 -20.72 12.96
CA GLU A 309 3.62 -20.69 13.79
C GLU A 309 3.62 -19.56 14.81
N SER A 310 2.89 -18.45 14.54
CA SER A 310 2.87 -17.26 15.41
C SER A 310 1.46 -16.68 15.62
N PRO A 311 0.47 -17.50 16.03
CA PRO A 311 -0.92 -17.06 16.14
C PRO A 311 -1.13 -16.01 17.24
N SER A 312 -0.40 -16.13 18.36
CA SER A 312 -0.50 -15.20 19.49
C SER A 312 0.04 -13.82 19.14
N GLU A 313 1.17 -13.79 18.45
CA GLU A 313 1.77 -12.57 17.93
C GLU A 313 0.85 -11.89 16.92
N LEU A 314 0.28 -12.65 16.00
CA LEU A 314 -0.64 -12.11 14.99
C LEU A 314 -1.88 -11.49 15.63
N GLN A 315 -2.51 -12.14 16.61
CA GLN A 315 -3.61 -11.56 17.37
C GLN A 315 -3.19 -10.25 18.04
N ASP A 316 -2.04 -10.25 18.73
CA ASP A 316 -1.57 -9.08 19.47
C ASP A 316 -1.23 -7.90 18.53
N ILE A 317 -0.72 -8.19 17.32
CA ILE A 317 -0.49 -7.17 16.28
C ILE A 317 -1.79 -6.46 15.93
N TYR A 318 -2.89 -7.19 15.68
CA TYR A 318 -4.19 -6.60 15.36
C TYR A 318 -4.78 -5.80 16.52
N VAL A 319 -4.71 -6.33 17.75
CA VAL A 319 -5.19 -5.65 18.95
C VAL A 319 -4.43 -4.34 19.18
N ARG A 320 -3.10 -4.36 19.05
CA ARG A 320 -2.28 -3.15 19.20
C ARG A 320 -2.43 -2.18 18.03
N LEU A 321 -2.66 -2.68 16.82
CA LEU A 321 -2.98 -1.83 15.68
C LEU A 321 -4.25 -1.01 15.95
N ASP A 322 -5.29 -1.67 16.45
CA ASP A 322 -6.54 -1.00 16.84
C ASP A 322 -6.31 0.09 17.91
N GLN A 323 -5.53 -0.23 18.95
CA GLN A 323 -5.15 0.74 19.99
C GLN A 323 -4.35 1.92 19.42
N ASN A 324 -3.43 1.67 18.51
CA ASN A 324 -2.64 2.70 17.83
C ASN A 324 -3.51 3.61 16.95
N ILE A 325 -4.51 3.04 16.28
CA ILE A 325 -5.50 3.81 15.51
C ILE A 325 -6.35 4.66 16.45
N GLU A 326 -6.83 4.12 17.58
CA GLU A 326 -7.57 4.91 18.60
C GLU A 326 -6.74 6.10 19.10
N GLU A 327 -5.45 5.91 19.40
CA GLU A 327 -4.57 6.98 19.83
C GLU A 327 -4.39 8.06 18.74
N LEU A 328 -4.24 7.66 17.49
CA LEU A 328 -4.15 8.58 16.36
C LEU A 328 -5.43 9.39 16.20
N LEU A 329 -6.60 8.73 16.24
CA LEU A 329 -7.91 9.38 16.14
C LEU A 329 -8.11 10.38 17.28
N SER A 330 -7.73 10.03 18.50
CA SER A 330 -7.81 10.91 19.68
C SER A 330 -6.91 12.15 19.53
N ALA A 331 -5.70 11.98 18.98
CA ALA A 331 -4.79 13.10 18.74
C ALA A 331 -5.31 14.05 17.65
N VAL A 332 -5.91 13.50 16.60
CA VAL A 332 -6.55 14.26 15.52
C VAL A 332 -7.75 15.04 16.05
N ASP A 333 -8.61 14.39 16.83
CA ASP A 333 -9.81 15.01 17.39
C ASP A 333 -9.45 16.19 18.30
N GLY A 334 -8.47 16.00 19.19
CA GLY A 334 -7.99 17.04 20.09
C GLY A 334 -7.27 18.21 19.42
N SER A 335 -6.78 18.06 18.18
CA SER A 335 -5.97 19.09 17.49
C SER A 335 -6.72 19.79 16.36
N VAL A 336 -7.44 19.05 15.54
CA VAL A 336 -8.10 19.52 14.31
C VAL A 336 -9.62 19.30 14.38
N GLY A 337 -10.05 18.28 15.10
CA GLY A 337 -11.41 17.75 15.14
C GLY A 337 -11.66 16.73 14.01
N LEU A 338 -12.25 15.58 14.36
CA LEU A 338 -12.58 14.54 13.39
C LEU A 338 -13.57 15.03 12.32
N HIS A 339 -14.46 15.97 12.66
CA HIS A 339 -15.40 16.58 11.71
C HIS A 339 -14.75 17.44 10.62
N ASN A 340 -13.51 17.87 10.82
CA ASN A 340 -12.68 18.60 9.85
C ASN A 340 -11.68 17.71 9.13
N THR A 341 -11.69 16.42 9.42
CA THR A 341 -10.67 15.47 8.93
C THR A 341 -11.31 14.39 8.08
N ILE A 342 -10.65 14.05 6.97
CA ILE A 342 -10.95 12.84 6.20
C ILE A 342 -9.86 11.81 6.52
N ILE A 343 -10.29 10.61 6.86
CA ILE A 343 -9.40 9.49 7.08
C ILE A 343 -9.75 8.39 6.08
N TYR A 344 -8.78 7.91 5.33
CA TYR A 344 -8.96 6.69 4.55
C TYR A 344 -7.94 5.65 5.01
N LEU A 345 -8.42 4.43 5.18
CA LEU A 345 -7.60 3.28 5.56
C LEU A 345 -7.73 2.21 4.49
N THR A 346 -6.61 1.65 4.05
CA THR A 346 -6.57 0.61 3.02
C THR A 346 -5.68 -0.54 3.47
N GLY A 347 -6.16 -1.78 3.33
CA GLY A 347 -5.36 -2.98 3.54
C GLY A 347 -4.81 -3.50 2.21
N THR A 348 -3.59 -4.02 2.20
CA THR A 348 -3.06 -4.69 1.01
C THR A 348 -3.68 -6.08 0.81
N GLY A 349 -4.29 -6.65 1.85
CA GLY A 349 -4.85 -8.00 1.80
C GLY A 349 -3.83 -9.10 1.54
N ASN A 350 -2.55 -8.75 1.50
CA ASN A 350 -1.50 -9.73 1.28
C ASN A 350 -1.41 -10.69 2.45
N THR A 351 -1.28 -11.97 2.17
CA THR A 351 -1.13 -12.98 3.20
C THR A 351 0.10 -13.81 2.94
N GLU A 352 0.86 -14.04 3.98
CA GLU A 352 1.77 -15.15 4.02
C GLU A 352 0.97 -16.45 4.07
N ASN A 353 1.50 -17.50 3.46
CA ASN A 353 0.78 -18.76 3.30
C ASN A 353 0.23 -19.25 4.64
N CYS A 354 -1.08 -19.24 4.79
CA CYS A 354 -1.67 -20.38 5.47
C CYS A 354 -1.48 -21.56 4.54
N VAL A 355 -0.75 -22.56 4.97
CA VAL A 355 -0.74 -23.84 4.27
C VAL A 355 -2.22 -24.25 4.21
N SER A 356 -2.81 -24.10 3.03
CA SER A 356 -4.18 -24.54 2.86
C SER A 356 -4.18 -26.04 3.08
N ASP A 357 -5.18 -26.56 3.76
CA ASP A 357 -5.44 -28.01 3.91
C ASP A 357 -5.49 -28.79 2.57
N LEU A 358 -5.21 -28.12 1.45
CA LEU A 358 -5.32 -28.64 0.09
C LEU A 358 -4.06 -29.29 -0.44
N THR A 359 -2.90 -29.14 0.22
CA THR A 359 -1.67 -29.79 -0.24
C THR A 359 -0.86 -30.34 0.93
N GLU A 360 -1.20 -31.53 1.38
CA GLU A 360 -0.36 -32.28 2.32
C GLU A 360 1.04 -32.64 1.75
N THR A 361 1.30 -32.36 0.48
CA THR A 361 2.58 -32.71 -0.17
C THR A 361 3.02 -31.63 -1.13
N VAL A 362 4.18 -31.04 -0.88
CA VAL A 362 4.93 -30.30 -1.89
C VAL A 362 5.31 -31.27 -3.00
N ALA A 363 4.77 -31.08 -4.20
CA ALA A 363 5.04 -32.00 -5.34
C ALA A 363 6.51 -31.94 -5.79
N GLY A 364 7.17 -30.78 -5.58
CA GLY A 364 8.58 -30.61 -5.89
C GLY A 364 9.07 -29.18 -5.66
N GLU A 365 10.39 -29.02 -5.74
CA GLU A 365 11.08 -27.74 -5.63
C GLU A 365 11.75 -27.36 -6.94
N PHE A 366 11.51 -26.16 -7.42
CA PHE A 366 12.21 -25.55 -8.55
C PHE A 366 13.35 -24.67 -8.05
N VAL A 367 14.58 -25.03 -8.43
CA VAL A 367 15.79 -24.31 -8.03
C VAL A 367 16.25 -23.40 -9.16
N GLY A 368 16.11 -22.08 -8.97
CA GLY A 368 16.41 -21.05 -10.00
C GLY A 368 17.86 -21.08 -10.47
N SER A 369 18.83 -21.22 -9.57
CA SER A 369 20.26 -21.32 -9.92
C SER A 369 20.58 -22.54 -10.78
N ARG A 370 19.96 -23.68 -10.49
CA ARG A 370 20.13 -24.89 -11.31
C ARG A 370 19.56 -24.68 -12.71
N CYS A 371 18.37 -24.08 -12.81
CA CYS A 371 17.76 -23.77 -14.10
C CYS A 371 18.66 -22.84 -14.92
N THR A 372 19.12 -21.74 -14.33
CA THR A 372 19.96 -20.76 -15.05
C THR A 372 21.32 -21.32 -15.46
N ALA A 373 21.94 -22.19 -14.65
CA ALA A 373 23.20 -22.85 -15.00
C ALA A 373 23.05 -23.79 -16.20
N LEU A 374 21.98 -24.61 -16.22
CA LEU A 374 21.70 -25.51 -17.33
C LEU A 374 21.28 -24.75 -18.58
N LEU A 375 20.44 -23.70 -18.43
CA LEU A 375 20.07 -22.83 -19.54
C LEU A 375 21.29 -22.12 -20.16
N ASN A 376 22.21 -21.63 -19.32
CA ASN A 376 23.46 -21.02 -19.83
C ASN A 376 24.27 -22.02 -20.63
N SER A 377 24.39 -23.26 -20.16
CA SER A 377 25.09 -24.32 -20.90
C SER A 377 24.42 -24.67 -22.25
N TYR A 378 23.09 -24.69 -22.25
CA TYR A 378 22.32 -24.90 -23.49
C TYR A 378 22.55 -23.76 -24.49
N LEU A 379 22.45 -22.49 -24.05
CA LEU A 379 22.70 -21.35 -24.93
C LEU A 379 24.14 -21.27 -25.43
N ILE A 380 25.12 -21.72 -24.63
CA ILE A 380 26.52 -21.91 -25.09
C ILE A 380 26.58 -22.90 -26.23
N SER A 381 25.84 -23.99 -26.17
CA SER A 381 25.84 -25.01 -27.25
C SER A 381 25.23 -24.50 -28.55
N LEU A 382 24.26 -23.58 -28.47
CA LEU A 382 23.61 -23.00 -29.67
C LEU A 382 24.37 -21.81 -30.23
N TYR A 383 24.87 -20.92 -29.38
CA TYR A 383 25.35 -19.59 -29.79
C TYR A 383 26.81 -19.34 -29.44
N GLY A 384 27.48 -20.34 -28.87
CA GLY A 384 28.90 -20.28 -28.52
C GLY A 384 29.16 -19.72 -27.13
N GLN A 385 30.44 -19.68 -26.74
CA GLN A 385 30.88 -19.25 -25.42
C GLN A 385 30.40 -17.87 -25.04
N GLY A 386 29.87 -17.74 -23.82
CA GLY A 386 29.37 -16.49 -23.27
C GLY A 386 28.65 -16.70 -21.93
N SER A 387 28.45 -15.61 -21.19
CA SER A 387 27.54 -15.56 -20.05
C SER A 387 26.18 -15.06 -20.55
N TRP A 388 25.26 -15.99 -20.80
CA TRP A 388 23.98 -15.71 -21.43
C TRP A 388 22.90 -15.28 -20.44
N ILE A 389 23.07 -15.64 -19.16
CA ILE A 389 22.09 -15.38 -18.09
C ILE A 389 22.63 -14.30 -17.17
N GLY A 390 21.82 -13.30 -16.90
CA GLY A 390 22.10 -12.24 -15.93
C GLY A 390 21.68 -12.61 -14.51
N SER A 391 20.44 -13.08 -14.35
CA SER A 391 19.87 -13.44 -13.04
C SER A 391 18.62 -14.30 -13.18
N PHE A 392 18.25 -14.93 -12.06
CA PHE A 392 16.91 -15.43 -11.78
C PHE A 392 16.39 -14.69 -10.54
N ASP A 393 15.27 -14.00 -10.65
CA ASP A 393 14.69 -13.23 -9.56
C ASP A 393 13.17 -13.16 -9.68
N ASN A 394 12.44 -13.37 -8.58
CA ASN A 394 10.97 -13.29 -8.56
C ASN A 394 10.31 -14.05 -9.73
N ASN A 395 10.60 -15.34 -9.90
CA ASN A 395 10.15 -16.20 -11.01
C ASN A 395 10.51 -15.69 -12.43
N GLN A 396 11.38 -14.72 -12.55
CA GLN A 396 11.81 -14.15 -13.84
C GLN A 396 13.26 -14.50 -14.16
N ILE A 397 13.51 -14.82 -15.42
CA ILE A 397 14.86 -15.02 -15.98
C ILE A 397 15.25 -13.76 -16.73
N TYR A 398 16.41 -13.22 -16.37
CA TYR A 398 17.03 -12.08 -17.05
C TYR A 398 18.15 -12.59 -17.95
N LEU A 399 18.03 -12.39 -19.25
CA LEU A 399 19.09 -12.68 -20.20
C LEU A 399 20.17 -11.59 -20.19
N ASN A 400 21.38 -11.94 -20.53
CA ASN A 400 22.47 -10.95 -20.64
C ASN A 400 22.43 -10.26 -22.02
N HIS A 401 21.73 -9.14 -22.09
CA HIS A 401 21.56 -8.39 -23.33
C HIS A 401 22.89 -7.95 -23.94
N LYS A 402 23.91 -7.61 -23.13
CA LYS A 402 25.25 -7.25 -23.63
C LYS A 402 25.92 -8.39 -24.38
N THR A 403 25.81 -9.63 -23.89
CA THR A 403 26.33 -10.81 -24.57
C THR A 403 25.59 -11.05 -25.89
N ILE A 404 24.26 -10.90 -25.89
CA ILE A 404 23.42 -11.09 -27.09
C ILE A 404 23.79 -10.05 -28.16
N GLU A 405 23.93 -8.79 -27.81
CA GLU A 405 24.37 -7.70 -28.71
C GLU A 405 25.77 -7.93 -29.24
N GLN A 406 26.74 -8.32 -28.41
CA GLN A 406 28.11 -8.63 -28.83
C GLN A 406 28.21 -9.79 -29.83
N LYS A 407 27.25 -10.71 -29.78
CA LYS A 407 27.14 -11.83 -30.69
C LYS A 407 26.32 -11.52 -31.96
N ASN A 408 25.80 -10.28 -32.10
CA ASN A 408 24.92 -9.84 -33.18
C ASN A 408 23.66 -10.72 -33.34
N LEU A 409 23.08 -11.21 -32.22
CA LEU A 409 21.89 -12.03 -32.22
C LEU A 409 20.64 -11.17 -31.93
N ARG A 410 19.51 -11.63 -32.45
CA ARG A 410 18.22 -11.00 -32.08
C ARG A 410 17.77 -11.51 -30.71
N LEU A 411 17.44 -10.59 -29.83
CA LEU A 411 16.96 -10.92 -28.47
C LEU A 411 15.74 -11.85 -28.48
N ALA A 412 14.82 -11.64 -29.44
CA ALA A 412 13.63 -12.48 -29.59
C ALA A 412 13.96 -13.96 -29.89
N ASP A 413 14.98 -14.22 -30.70
CA ASP A 413 15.40 -15.59 -31.05
C ASP A 413 16.02 -16.29 -29.82
N VAL A 414 16.84 -15.57 -29.07
CA VAL A 414 17.43 -16.11 -27.81
C VAL A 414 16.38 -16.34 -26.75
N ARG A 415 15.39 -15.41 -26.58
CA ARG A 415 14.24 -15.59 -25.68
C ARG A 415 13.44 -16.85 -26.05
N HIS A 416 13.16 -17.04 -27.34
CA HIS A 416 12.41 -18.20 -27.81
C HIS A 416 13.13 -19.51 -27.47
N SER A 417 14.41 -19.64 -27.82
CA SER A 417 15.21 -20.84 -27.51
C SER A 417 15.32 -21.06 -26.00
N ALA A 418 15.47 -20.00 -25.23
CA ALA A 418 15.53 -20.08 -23.77
C ALA A 418 14.19 -20.55 -23.18
N ALA A 419 13.06 -20.04 -23.68
CA ALA A 419 11.72 -20.43 -23.22
C ALA A 419 11.45 -21.92 -23.52
N GLU A 420 11.76 -22.40 -24.73
CA GLU A 420 11.61 -23.81 -25.10
C GLU A 420 12.42 -24.72 -24.17
N PHE A 421 13.64 -24.34 -23.84
CA PHE A 421 14.48 -25.13 -22.94
C PHE A 421 13.96 -25.15 -21.52
N VAL A 422 13.52 -24.01 -20.98
CA VAL A 422 13.00 -23.91 -19.62
C VAL A 422 11.69 -24.68 -19.47
N MET A 423 10.86 -24.73 -20.51
CA MET A 423 9.64 -25.56 -20.53
C MET A 423 9.90 -27.07 -20.32
N MET A 424 11.11 -27.55 -20.56
CA MET A 424 11.46 -28.97 -20.36
C MET A 424 11.78 -29.29 -18.89
N PHE A 425 11.86 -28.32 -17.99
CA PHE A 425 12.13 -28.56 -16.59
C PHE A 425 10.90 -29.15 -15.87
N SER A 426 11.16 -30.13 -15.01
CA SER A 426 10.13 -30.69 -14.15
C SER A 426 9.50 -29.59 -13.29
N GLY A 427 8.18 -29.59 -13.18
CA GLY A 427 7.43 -28.65 -12.39
C GLY A 427 7.12 -27.32 -13.08
N VAL A 428 7.67 -27.04 -14.26
CA VAL A 428 7.30 -25.89 -15.06
C VAL A 428 5.97 -26.17 -15.76
N SER A 429 4.99 -25.28 -15.59
CA SER A 429 3.71 -25.33 -16.30
C SER A 429 3.72 -24.50 -17.55
N GLU A 430 4.36 -23.33 -17.50
CA GLU A 430 4.43 -22.40 -18.61
C GLU A 430 5.63 -21.46 -18.47
N VAL A 431 6.13 -21.00 -19.61
CA VAL A 431 7.12 -19.92 -19.70
C VAL A 431 6.59 -18.86 -20.65
N VAL A 432 6.38 -17.65 -20.13
CA VAL A 432 5.86 -16.51 -20.88
C VAL A 432 7.00 -15.52 -21.16
N SER A 433 7.22 -15.18 -22.42
CA SER A 433 8.23 -14.20 -22.80
C SER A 433 7.75 -12.76 -22.60
N ALA A 434 8.70 -11.84 -22.38
CA ALA A 434 8.42 -10.41 -22.32
C ALA A 434 7.67 -9.91 -23.57
N ASP A 435 7.99 -10.46 -24.76
CA ASP A 435 7.32 -10.09 -26.00
C ASP A 435 5.83 -10.47 -25.99
N GLN A 436 5.47 -11.64 -25.46
CA GLN A 436 4.08 -12.06 -25.31
C GLN A 436 3.34 -11.15 -24.32
N ILE A 437 3.95 -10.84 -23.18
CA ILE A 437 3.36 -9.94 -22.17
C ILE A 437 3.07 -8.55 -22.74
N LEU A 438 3.97 -8.03 -23.58
CA LEU A 438 3.88 -6.67 -24.11
C LEU A 438 2.89 -6.53 -25.29
N HIS A 439 2.67 -7.57 -26.09
CA HIS A 439 1.98 -7.47 -27.39
C HIS A 439 0.59 -8.14 -27.44
N GLU A 440 0.27 -9.08 -26.55
CA GLU A 440 -1.02 -9.78 -26.60
C GLU A 440 -2.10 -9.11 -25.73
N ASP A 441 -3.21 -8.72 -26.35
CA ASP A 441 -4.23 -7.89 -25.69
C ASP A 441 -5.51 -8.62 -25.24
N ASN A 442 -5.79 -9.84 -25.71
CA ASN A 442 -7.11 -10.47 -25.56
C ASN A 442 -7.19 -11.66 -24.59
N ASN A 443 -6.11 -11.95 -23.86
CA ASN A 443 -6.08 -13.03 -22.89
C ASN A 443 -6.10 -12.47 -21.47
N ALA A 444 -7.12 -12.83 -20.67
CA ALA A 444 -7.27 -12.36 -19.28
C ALA A 444 -6.05 -12.69 -18.41
N ARG A 445 -5.45 -13.88 -18.63
CA ARG A 445 -4.24 -14.27 -17.91
C ARG A 445 -3.03 -13.41 -18.29
N LEU A 446 -2.79 -13.21 -19.60
CA LEU A 446 -1.71 -12.32 -20.03
C LEU A 446 -1.93 -10.88 -19.60
N THR A 447 -3.18 -10.43 -19.50
CA THR A 447 -3.51 -9.13 -18.91
C THR A 447 -3.08 -9.06 -17.45
N ARG A 448 -3.34 -10.09 -16.64
CA ARG A 448 -2.93 -10.17 -15.24
C ARG A 448 -1.40 -10.18 -15.09
N LEU A 449 -0.69 -10.98 -15.90
CA LEU A 449 0.77 -10.98 -15.98
C LEU A 449 1.32 -9.61 -16.38
N ARG A 450 0.72 -8.96 -17.38
CA ARG A 450 1.06 -7.60 -17.79
C ARG A 450 0.88 -6.59 -16.66
N ASN A 451 -0.22 -6.65 -15.93
CA ASN A 451 -0.45 -5.78 -14.78
C ASN A 451 0.69 -5.85 -13.77
N SER A 452 1.27 -7.03 -13.58
CA SER A 452 2.40 -7.28 -12.66
C SER A 452 3.78 -7.00 -13.26
N TYR A 453 3.88 -6.67 -14.54
CA TYR A 453 5.15 -6.56 -15.26
C TYR A 453 5.68 -5.13 -15.26
N ASN A 454 7.00 -4.99 -15.07
CA ASN A 454 7.71 -3.71 -15.20
C ASN A 454 8.43 -3.62 -16.54
N LYS A 455 8.13 -2.61 -17.33
CA LYS A 455 8.76 -2.40 -18.65
C LYS A 455 10.26 -2.13 -18.59
N ASN A 456 10.75 -1.54 -17.49
CA ASN A 456 12.13 -1.11 -17.34
C ASN A 456 13.00 -2.14 -16.62
N PHE A 457 12.39 -2.91 -15.71
CA PHE A 457 13.09 -3.85 -14.83
C PHE A 457 12.56 -5.28 -14.92
N GLY A 458 11.60 -5.56 -15.78
CA GLY A 458 11.07 -6.91 -15.98
C GLY A 458 12.08 -7.85 -16.64
N GLY A 459 12.00 -9.13 -16.28
CA GLY A 459 12.80 -10.19 -16.88
C GLY A 459 12.38 -10.51 -18.31
N ASP A 460 13.22 -11.24 -18.99
CA ASP A 460 12.98 -11.69 -20.37
C ASP A 460 11.96 -12.82 -20.47
N LEU A 461 11.93 -13.69 -19.44
CA LEU A 461 11.01 -14.83 -19.33
C LEU A 461 10.40 -14.87 -17.94
N LEU A 462 9.11 -15.12 -17.85
CA LEU A 462 8.41 -15.49 -16.62
C LEU A 462 8.21 -16.99 -16.58
N VAL A 463 8.55 -17.61 -15.45
CA VAL A 463 8.41 -19.05 -15.23
C VAL A 463 7.24 -19.30 -14.29
N GLU A 464 6.28 -20.10 -14.72
CA GLU A 464 5.19 -20.56 -13.88
C GLU A 464 5.34 -22.04 -13.55
N LEU A 465 5.00 -22.37 -12.32
CA LEU A 465 5.10 -23.73 -11.81
C LEU A 465 3.74 -24.44 -11.81
N GLN A 466 3.79 -25.75 -11.92
CA GLN A 466 2.63 -26.61 -11.75
C GLN A 466 2.10 -26.53 -10.30
N PRO A 467 0.81 -26.76 -10.07
CA PRO A 467 0.26 -26.82 -8.73
C PRO A 467 1.06 -27.76 -7.82
N GLY A 468 1.34 -27.31 -6.60
CA GLY A 468 2.14 -28.06 -5.62
C GLY A 468 3.66 -27.93 -5.77
N TRP A 469 4.17 -27.29 -6.83
CA TRP A 469 5.58 -26.95 -6.96
C TRP A 469 5.87 -25.58 -6.34
N GLN A 470 7.06 -25.44 -5.76
CA GLN A 470 7.50 -24.19 -5.13
C GLN A 470 8.88 -23.77 -5.63
N PHE A 471 9.11 -22.46 -5.75
CA PHE A 471 10.44 -21.94 -5.96
C PHE A 471 11.27 -22.09 -4.69
N LYS A 472 12.46 -22.67 -4.83
CA LYS A 472 13.40 -22.78 -3.73
C LYS A 472 14.43 -21.65 -3.81
N ALA A 473 14.62 -20.90 -2.70
CA ALA A 473 15.70 -19.94 -2.59
C ALA A 473 17.05 -20.67 -2.56
N ASP A 474 18.02 -20.11 -3.26
CA ASP A 474 19.40 -20.58 -3.21
C ASP A 474 20.05 -20.33 -1.83
N ASP A 475 19.54 -19.37 -1.09
CA ASP A 475 19.98 -18.98 0.25
C ASP A 475 18.79 -19.02 1.22
N ALA A 476 18.75 -20.04 2.06
CA ALA A 476 17.69 -20.23 3.06
C ALA A 476 17.61 -19.11 4.11
N SER A 477 18.62 -18.24 4.20
CA SER A 477 18.62 -17.08 5.10
C SER A 477 17.85 -15.88 4.50
N LYS A 478 17.48 -15.91 3.23
CA LYS A 478 16.70 -14.87 2.58
C LYS A 478 15.23 -15.23 2.57
N PRO A 479 14.34 -14.28 2.89
CA PRO A 479 12.92 -14.48 2.71
C PRO A 479 12.65 -14.90 1.26
N GLN A 480 11.90 -15.97 1.09
CA GLN A 480 11.46 -16.40 -0.24
C GLN A 480 10.40 -15.42 -0.73
N PRO A 481 10.48 -14.91 -1.95
CA PRO A 481 9.33 -14.31 -2.58
C PRO A 481 8.29 -15.42 -2.75
N GLN A 482 7.23 -15.33 -1.98
CA GLN A 482 6.13 -16.28 -2.10
C GLN A 482 5.24 -15.81 -3.24
N THR A 483 5.28 -16.51 -4.36
CA THR A 483 4.30 -16.36 -5.43
C THR A 483 2.94 -16.80 -4.91
N ARG A 484 1.97 -15.87 -4.90
CA ARG A 484 0.62 -16.14 -4.39
C ARG A 484 -0.39 -15.98 -5.50
N HIS A 485 -1.18 -17.01 -5.69
CA HIS A 485 -2.30 -16.97 -6.60
C HIS A 485 -3.59 -16.50 -5.91
N ASP A 486 -3.71 -16.77 -4.60
CA ASP A 486 -4.89 -16.43 -3.80
C ASP A 486 -4.50 -15.47 -2.66
N VAL A 487 -5.00 -14.25 -2.76
CA VAL A 487 -4.80 -13.20 -1.76
C VAL A 487 -6.09 -12.96 -1.04
N ALA A 488 -6.09 -13.11 0.28
CA ALA A 488 -7.23 -12.71 1.09
C ALA A 488 -7.42 -11.19 0.98
N PRO A 489 -8.66 -10.71 0.74
CA PRO A 489 -8.91 -9.31 0.53
C PRO A 489 -8.66 -8.48 1.79
N GLY A 490 -8.14 -7.27 1.60
CA GLY A 490 -8.09 -6.24 2.62
C GLY A 490 -9.29 -5.30 2.52
N PRO A 491 -9.56 -4.49 3.56
CA PRO A 491 -10.60 -3.47 3.52
C PRO A 491 -10.10 -2.17 2.88
N ALA A 492 -11.06 -1.38 2.34
CA ALA A 492 -10.86 0.06 2.14
C ALA A 492 -11.97 0.80 2.89
N ILE A 493 -11.58 1.70 3.79
CA ILE A 493 -12.50 2.45 4.65
C ILE A 493 -12.30 3.94 4.37
N ILE A 494 -13.39 4.66 4.14
CA ILE A 494 -13.39 6.12 3.99
C ILE A 494 -14.25 6.70 5.10
N PHE A 495 -13.59 7.28 6.10
CA PHE A 495 -14.21 8.02 7.19
C PHE A 495 -14.17 9.51 6.88
N ALA A 496 -15.30 10.08 6.54
CA ALA A 496 -15.43 11.49 6.18
C ALA A 496 -16.77 12.04 6.69
N PRO A 497 -16.85 12.46 7.96
CA PRO A 497 -18.07 12.90 8.58
C PRO A 497 -18.81 13.98 7.79
N GLY A 498 -20.08 13.75 7.48
CA GLY A 498 -20.90 14.65 6.69
C GLY A 498 -20.60 14.68 5.19
N LEU A 499 -19.61 13.93 4.69
CA LEU A 499 -19.28 13.80 3.27
C LEU A 499 -19.67 12.43 2.72
N VAL A 500 -19.48 11.37 3.49
CA VAL A 500 -19.91 10.01 3.14
C VAL A 500 -21.00 9.54 4.09
N THR A 501 -21.85 8.64 3.61
CA THR A 501 -22.85 7.94 4.43
C THR A 501 -22.24 6.63 4.88
N PRO A 502 -22.27 6.29 6.18
CA PRO A 502 -21.82 5.00 6.66
C PRO A 502 -22.51 3.84 5.93
N LYS A 503 -21.71 2.94 5.38
CA LYS A 503 -22.23 1.79 4.62
C LYS A 503 -21.16 0.72 4.50
N HIS A 504 -21.55 -0.54 4.59
CA HIS A 504 -20.73 -1.70 4.28
C HIS A 504 -21.05 -2.20 2.86
N VAL A 505 -20.01 -2.41 2.07
CA VAL A 505 -20.07 -2.95 0.71
C VAL A 505 -19.26 -4.23 0.67
N THR A 506 -19.96 -5.36 0.51
CA THR A 506 -19.37 -6.71 0.49
C THR A 506 -18.98 -7.15 -0.93
N THR A 507 -19.52 -6.49 -1.95
CA THR A 507 -19.15 -6.79 -3.35
C THR A 507 -17.68 -6.47 -3.56
N PRO A 508 -16.89 -7.40 -4.12
CA PRO A 508 -15.49 -7.15 -4.43
C PRO A 508 -15.29 -5.93 -5.34
N ILE A 509 -14.27 -5.15 -5.04
CA ILE A 509 -13.84 -4.01 -5.83
C ILE A 509 -12.37 -4.18 -6.24
N ASP A 510 -12.02 -3.60 -7.38
CA ASP A 510 -10.63 -3.56 -7.84
C ASP A 510 -9.84 -2.49 -7.07
N ALA A 511 -8.63 -2.81 -6.62
CA ALA A 511 -7.78 -1.89 -5.86
C ALA A 511 -7.50 -0.57 -6.59
N THR A 512 -7.50 -0.58 -7.93
CA THR A 512 -7.33 0.64 -8.75
C THR A 512 -8.53 1.60 -8.65
N GLU A 513 -9.68 1.17 -8.11
CA GLU A 513 -10.87 2.00 -7.90
C GLU A 513 -10.80 2.80 -6.58
N VAL A 514 -9.89 2.43 -5.66
CA VAL A 514 -9.79 3.05 -4.34
C VAL A 514 -9.28 4.48 -4.44
N SER A 515 -8.13 4.70 -5.08
CA SER A 515 -7.49 6.02 -5.19
C SER A 515 -8.39 7.07 -5.87
N PRO A 516 -9.06 6.82 -7.02
CA PRO A 516 -9.99 7.79 -7.60
C PRO A 516 -11.22 8.04 -6.73
N THR A 517 -11.67 7.07 -5.92
CA THR A 517 -12.78 7.23 -4.98
C THR A 517 -12.39 8.15 -3.83
N VAL A 518 -11.18 7.96 -3.26
CA VAL A 518 -10.62 8.87 -2.26
C VAL A 518 -10.46 10.27 -2.84
N ALA A 519 -9.83 10.42 -4.02
CA ALA A 519 -9.64 11.70 -4.70
C ALA A 519 -10.95 12.47 -4.87
N LYS A 520 -12.02 11.77 -5.28
CA LYS A 520 -13.36 12.37 -5.40
C LYS A 520 -13.89 12.82 -4.05
N THR A 521 -13.72 12.02 -3.00
CA THR A 521 -14.20 12.36 -1.65
C THR A 521 -13.52 13.62 -1.11
N ILE A 522 -12.22 13.77 -1.34
CA ILE A 522 -11.43 14.93 -0.93
C ILE A 522 -11.47 16.08 -1.96
N ARG A 523 -12.18 15.90 -3.10
CA ARG A 523 -12.41 16.88 -4.14
C ARG A 523 -11.14 17.38 -4.83
N ILE A 524 -10.22 16.47 -5.07
CA ILE A 524 -9.05 16.72 -5.93
C ILE A 524 -9.14 15.87 -7.20
N ARG A 525 -8.26 16.11 -8.13
CA ARG A 525 -8.10 15.28 -9.32
C ARG A 525 -7.65 13.87 -8.91
N ALA A 526 -8.13 12.85 -9.61
CA ALA A 526 -7.58 11.51 -9.48
C ALA A 526 -6.12 11.46 -9.99
N PRO A 527 -5.26 10.61 -9.42
CA PRO A 527 -3.90 10.40 -9.94
C PRO A 527 -3.86 10.17 -11.45
N SER A 528 -2.82 10.65 -12.10
CA SER A 528 -2.73 10.70 -13.58
C SER A 528 -2.80 9.31 -14.25
N GLY A 529 -2.40 8.25 -13.54
CA GLY A 529 -2.47 6.87 -14.01
C GLY A 529 -3.83 6.20 -13.87
N CYS A 530 -4.79 6.82 -13.17
CA CYS A 530 -6.11 6.24 -12.95
C CYS A 530 -6.91 6.11 -14.24
N LYS A 531 -7.38 4.89 -14.52
CA LYS A 531 -8.29 4.61 -15.64
C LYS A 531 -9.72 4.26 -15.17
N ARG A 532 -9.90 3.98 -13.87
CA ARG A 532 -11.17 3.57 -13.29
C ARG A 532 -11.99 4.78 -12.84
N ILE A 533 -13.30 4.61 -12.89
CA ILE A 533 -14.25 5.61 -12.39
C ILE A 533 -14.39 5.43 -10.87
N PRO A 534 -14.49 6.53 -10.10
CA PRO A 534 -14.73 6.45 -8.65
C PRO A 534 -15.96 5.61 -8.31
N LEU A 535 -15.87 4.80 -7.26
CA LEU A 535 -16.97 3.99 -6.76
C LEU A 535 -18.15 4.87 -6.31
N GLY A 536 -19.36 4.33 -6.41
CA GLY A 536 -20.60 5.08 -6.13
C GLY A 536 -21.09 5.95 -7.27
N PHE A 537 -20.40 5.98 -8.42
CA PHE A 537 -20.78 6.67 -9.66
C PHE A 537 -20.96 5.71 -10.85
N LYS A 538 -20.90 4.42 -10.61
CA LYS A 538 -21.35 3.42 -11.57
C LYS A 538 -22.88 3.39 -11.48
N ASN A 539 -23.55 3.93 -12.50
CA ASN A 539 -25.01 3.82 -12.68
C ASN A 539 -25.40 2.35 -12.90
#